data_969444564c6a1a5f3fb6d15d38005b62
#
_entry.id   969444564c6a1a5f3fb6d15d38005b62
#
_cell.length_a   1.000
_cell.length_b   1.000
_cell.length_c   1.000
_cell.angle_alpha   90.00
_cell.angle_beta   90.00
_cell.angle_gamma   90.00
#
_symmetry.space_group_name_H-M   'P 1'
#
loop_
_entity.id
_entity.type
_entity.pdbx_description
1 polymer ?
#
loop_
_entity_poly.entity_id
_entity_poly.type
_entity_poly.pdbx_seq_one_letter_code
_entity_poly.pdbx_strand_id
1 'polypeptide(L)'
;MKQPVTWGSPHAERADAARNRRLLLVTAREIIAGQGAGKLTMDGLAERAGLGKGTVFRRFGTRAGIFQALLDDDERDFQEQVLSGPPPLGPGAPPLGRLTAYGRARIDFLIGHREIARAALDGREKVPAGSQTPMSRAHIRFLLGEMRLGAADLDVLATQLTAALDGPLLFYLSSDILAKTASQVSERLGRGWEDLVQRVCRP
;
A
#
# COMPACT_ATOMS: atom_id res chain seq x y z
N MET A 1 -35.89 42.49 3.10
CA MET A 1 -35.72 41.35 2.21
C MET A 1 -34.42 40.65 2.60
N LYS A 2 -34.46 39.44 3.21
CA LYS A 2 -33.26 38.64 3.50
C LYS A 2 -32.90 37.87 2.24
N GLN A 3 -31.65 38.03 1.75
CA GLN A 3 -31.14 37.24 0.62
C GLN A 3 -31.04 35.74 1.05
N PRO A 4 -31.42 34.79 0.19
CA PRO A 4 -31.26 33.39 0.48
C PRO A 4 -29.78 33.04 0.54
N VAL A 5 -29.34 32.40 1.63
CA VAL A 5 -28.00 31.82 1.76
C VAL A 5 -27.95 30.64 0.78
N THR A 6 -27.25 30.79 -0.33
CA THR A 6 -26.95 29.67 -1.24
C THR A 6 -25.93 28.74 -0.59
N TRP A 7 -26.38 27.64 -0.03
CA TRP A 7 -25.53 26.53 0.39
C TRP A 7 -24.91 25.93 -0.88
N GLY A 8 -23.58 25.73 -0.86
CA GLY A 8 -22.87 25.08 -1.96
C GLY A 8 -23.51 23.74 -2.28
N SER A 9 -23.56 23.37 -3.57
CA SER A 9 -24.16 22.10 -3.97
C SER A 9 -23.36 20.95 -3.34
N PRO A 10 -24.01 19.85 -2.87
CA PRO A 10 -23.33 18.70 -2.25
C PRO A 10 -22.26 18.06 -3.16
N HIS A 11 -22.31 18.33 -4.46
CA HIS A 11 -21.32 17.87 -5.43
C HIS A 11 -20.06 18.75 -5.40
N ALA A 12 -20.20 20.07 -5.29
CA ALA A 12 -19.07 21.00 -5.18
C ALA A 12 -18.29 20.77 -3.87
N GLU A 13 -18.99 20.57 -2.76
CA GLU A 13 -18.35 20.27 -1.45
C GLU A 13 -17.57 18.95 -1.48
N ARG A 14 -18.08 17.91 -2.15
CA ARG A 14 -17.36 16.63 -2.32
C ARG A 14 -16.12 16.79 -3.21
N ALA A 15 -16.21 17.56 -4.29
CA ALA A 15 -15.09 17.85 -5.18
C ALA A 15 -13.97 18.62 -4.46
N ASP A 16 -14.33 19.62 -3.65
CA ASP A 16 -13.39 20.41 -2.85
C ASP A 16 -12.75 19.54 -1.76
N ALA A 17 -13.54 18.68 -1.11
CA ALA A 17 -13.02 17.73 -0.12
C ALA A 17 -12.02 16.73 -0.72
N ALA A 18 -12.27 16.26 -1.95
CA ALA A 18 -11.35 15.35 -2.67
C ALA A 18 -10.07 16.07 -3.09
N ARG A 19 -10.19 17.32 -3.57
CA ARG A 19 -9.05 18.18 -3.94
C ARG A 19 -8.16 18.46 -2.74
N ASN A 20 -8.76 18.86 -1.61
CA ASN A 20 -8.05 19.14 -0.38
C ASN A 20 -7.35 17.88 0.17
N ARG A 21 -8.01 16.70 0.09
CA ARG A 21 -7.38 15.43 0.49
C ARG A 21 -6.14 15.14 -0.37
N ARG A 22 -6.24 15.31 -1.69
CA ARG A 22 -5.09 15.09 -2.59
C ARG A 22 -3.95 16.05 -2.29
N LEU A 23 -4.25 17.35 -2.11
CA LEU A 23 -3.25 18.35 -1.74
C LEU A 23 -2.54 17.97 -0.44
N LEU A 24 -3.28 17.58 0.59
CA LEU A 24 -2.70 17.17 1.87
C LEU A 24 -1.80 15.93 1.74
N LEU A 25 -2.17 14.92 0.96
CA LEU A 25 -1.34 13.73 0.73
C LEU A 25 -0.06 14.07 -0.05
N VAL A 26 -0.14 14.92 -1.08
CA VAL A 26 1.04 15.39 -1.82
C VAL A 26 1.98 16.15 -0.87
N THR A 27 1.47 17.11 -0.11
CA THR A 27 2.26 17.89 0.85
C THR A 27 2.89 16.99 1.93
N ALA A 28 2.16 15.97 2.40
CA ALA A 28 2.70 15.01 3.37
C ALA A 28 3.87 14.20 2.77
N ARG A 29 3.76 13.73 1.52
CA ARG A 29 4.87 13.05 0.81
C ARG A 29 6.10 13.96 0.67
N GLU A 30 5.92 15.23 0.34
CA GLU A 30 7.02 16.21 0.25
C GLU A 30 7.72 16.41 1.60
N ILE A 31 6.97 16.51 2.70
CA ILE A 31 7.55 16.63 4.04
C ILE A 31 8.36 15.36 4.38
N ILE A 32 7.80 14.18 4.12
CA ILE A 32 8.45 12.90 4.40
C ILE A 32 9.73 12.76 3.56
N ALA A 33 9.67 13.06 2.27
CA ALA A 33 10.82 12.95 1.36
C ALA A 33 11.95 13.92 1.74
N GLY A 34 11.62 15.15 2.13
CA GLY A 34 12.62 16.17 2.44
C GLY A 34 13.15 16.14 3.88
N GLN A 35 12.35 15.70 4.84
CA GLN A 35 12.67 15.83 6.27
C GLN A 35 12.52 14.52 7.07
N GLY A 36 11.99 13.47 6.44
CA GLY A 36 11.69 12.19 7.08
C GLY A 36 10.31 12.12 7.76
N ALA A 37 9.81 10.90 7.92
CA ALA A 37 8.49 10.64 8.50
C ALA A 37 8.32 11.21 9.93
N GLY A 38 9.39 11.25 10.70
CA GLY A 38 9.40 11.80 12.08
C GLY A 38 9.02 13.28 12.16
N LYS A 39 9.22 14.05 11.09
CA LYS A 39 8.93 15.50 11.05
C LYS A 39 7.52 15.85 10.61
N LEU A 40 6.75 14.89 10.11
CA LEU A 40 5.35 15.13 9.75
C LEU A 40 4.51 15.33 11.01
N THR A 41 3.90 16.50 11.14
CA THR A 41 2.95 16.85 12.21
C THR A 41 1.63 17.34 11.62
N MET A 42 0.52 17.26 12.37
CA MET A 42 -0.78 17.76 11.94
C MET A 42 -0.74 19.27 11.63
N ASP A 43 -0.06 20.03 12.49
CA ASP A 43 0.05 21.49 12.36
C ASP A 43 0.96 21.87 11.20
N GLY A 44 2.14 21.23 11.08
CA GLY A 44 3.07 21.49 9.99
C GLY A 44 2.49 21.13 8.61
N LEU A 45 1.66 20.06 8.55
CA LEU A 45 0.94 19.71 7.33
C LEU A 45 -0.10 20.77 6.97
N ALA A 46 -0.87 21.27 7.94
CA ALA A 46 -1.86 22.31 7.72
C ALA A 46 -1.23 23.60 7.20
N GLU A 47 -0.16 24.06 7.86
CA GLU A 47 0.60 25.25 7.48
C GLU A 47 1.18 25.15 6.08
N ARG A 48 1.88 24.05 5.77
CA ARG A 48 2.52 23.88 4.47
C ARG A 48 1.53 23.68 3.32
N ALA A 49 0.36 23.08 3.58
CA ALA A 49 -0.72 22.94 2.61
C ALA A 49 -1.58 24.21 2.46
N GLY A 50 -1.38 25.24 3.28
CA GLY A 50 -2.22 26.44 3.30
C GLY A 50 -3.67 26.18 3.69
N LEU A 51 -3.91 25.15 4.52
CA LEU A 51 -5.25 24.75 4.96
C LEU A 51 -5.40 24.92 6.48
N GLY A 52 -6.63 25.15 6.93
CA GLY A 52 -6.92 25.26 8.37
C GLY A 52 -6.67 23.93 9.11
N LYS A 53 -6.10 24.01 10.34
CA LYS A 53 -5.87 22.86 11.23
C LYS A 53 -7.11 21.97 11.40
N GLY A 54 -8.31 22.57 11.56
CA GLY A 54 -9.55 21.83 11.63
C GLY A 54 -9.88 20.99 10.41
N THR A 55 -9.40 21.38 9.21
CA THR A 55 -9.56 20.61 7.99
C THR A 55 -8.71 19.33 8.03
N VAL A 56 -7.46 19.44 8.48
CA VAL A 56 -6.54 18.29 8.61
C VAL A 56 -7.07 17.31 9.67
N PHE A 57 -7.44 17.83 10.86
CA PHE A 57 -8.01 17.01 11.93
C PHE A 57 -9.29 16.29 11.50
N ARG A 58 -10.20 17.00 10.85
CA ARG A 58 -11.46 16.41 10.35
C ARG A 58 -11.23 15.32 9.31
N ARG A 59 -10.12 15.42 8.53
CA ARG A 59 -9.81 14.49 7.45
C ARG A 59 -9.08 13.23 7.93
N PHE A 60 -8.13 13.37 8.85
CA PHE A 60 -7.23 12.28 9.23
C PHE A 60 -7.36 11.87 10.72
N GLY A 61 -7.97 12.69 11.54
CA GLY A 61 -8.14 12.43 12.98
C GLY A 61 -6.84 12.55 13.76
N THR A 62 -5.82 11.82 13.37
CA THR A 62 -4.52 11.75 14.04
C THR A 62 -3.36 11.81 13.03
N ARG A 63 -2.13 11.97 13.55
CA ARG A 63 -0.91 11.84 12.76
C ARG A 63 -0.80 10.45 12.12
N ALA A 64 -1.11 9.39 12.87
CA ALA A 64 -1.16 8.02 12.36
C ALA A 64 -2.17 7.88 11.20
N GLY A 65 -3.32 8.57 11.28
CA GLY A 65 -4.31 8.62 10.22
C GLY A 65 -3.80 9.24 8.91
N ILE A 66 -2.82 10.17 8.96
CA ILE A 66 -2.17 10.69 7.74
C ILE A 66 -1.35 9.57 7.09
N PHE A 67 -0.55 8.84 7.86
CA PHE A 67 0.26 7.75 7.34
C PHE A 67 -0.60 6.61 6.80
N GLN A 68 -1.69 6.27 7.49
CA GLN A 68 -2.65 5.29 6.98
C GLN A 68 -3.25 5.74 5.64
N ALA A 69 -3.63 7.00 5.52
CA ALA A 69 -4.20 7.54 4.28
C ALA A 69 -3.18 7.57 3.13
N LEU A 70 -1.89 7.74 3.41
CA LEU A 70 -0.80 7.62 2.42
C LEU A 70 -0.68 6.17 1.95
N LEU A 71 -0.65 5.20 2.87
CA LEU A 71 -0.59 3.78 2.52
C LEU A 71 -1.80 3.34 1.69
N ASP A 72 -3.01 3.79 2.05
CA ASP A 72 -4.22 3.47 1.30
C ASP A 72 -4.20 4.05 -0.12
N ASP A 73 -3.58 5.21 -0.31
CA ASP A 73 -3.44 5.87 -1.61
C ASP A 73 -2.44 5.10 -2.50
N ASP A 74 -1.25 4.80 -1.96
CA ASP A 74 -0.20 4.05 -2.65
C ASP A 74 -0.64 2.60 -2.96
N GLU A 75 -1.40 1.96 -2.06
CA GLU A 75 -1.98 0.63 -2.30
C GLU A 75 -3.01 0.64 -3.43
N ARG A 76 -3.79 1.71 -3.53
CA ARG A 76 -4.76 1.86 -4.64
C ARG A 76 -4.04 1.97 -5.98
N ASP A 77 -2.96 2.76 -6.03
CA ASP A 77 -2.14 2.91 -7.24
C ASP A 77 -1.46 1.58 -7.61
N PHE A 78 -0.99 0.84 -6.62
CA PHE A 78 -0.44 -0.50 -6.83
C PHE A 78 -1.50 -1.47 -7.39
N GLN A 79 -2.70 -1.47 -6.82
CA GLN A 79 -3.81 -2.31 -7.30
C GLN A 79 -4.23 -1.94 -8.73
N GLU A 80 -4.23 -0.67 -9.09
CA GLU A 80 -4.51 -0.22 -10.46
C GLU A 80 -3.47 -0.76 -11.45
N GLN A 81 -2.18 -0.75 -11.09
CA GLN A 81 -1.12 -1.35 -11.92
C GLN A 81 -1.30 -2.86 -12.10
N VAL A 82 -1.71 -3.57 -11.06
CA VAL A 82 -1.96 -5.01 -11.10
C VAL A 82 -3.16 -5.35 -11.98
N LEU A 83 -4.22 -4.54 -11.94
CA LEU A 83 -5.49 -4.81 -12.63
C LEU A 83 -5.50 -4.30 -14.08
N SER A 84 -4.85 -3.19 -14.37
CA SER A 84 -4.95 -2.48 -15.66
C SER A 84 -3.62 -1.95 -16.19
N GLY A 85 -2.52 -2.12 -15.47
CA GLY A 85 -1.20 -1.70 -15.91
C GLY A 85 -0.60 -2.58 -17.03
N PRO A 86 0.59 -2.26 -17.48
CA PRO A 86 1.28 -3.03 -18.52
C PRO A 86 1.76 -4.40 -17.99
N PRO A 87 1.93 -5.40 -18.88
CA PRO A 87 2.56 -6.65 -18.52
C PRO A 87 4.04 -6.44 -18.15
N PRO A 88 4.65 -7.30 -17.31
CA PRO A 88 4.10 -8.55 -16.81
C PRO A 88 3.24 -8.42 -15.55
N LEU A 89 3.18 -7.27 -14.87
CA LEU A 89 2.42 -7.07 -13.65
C LEU A 89 0.91 -7.04 -13.93
N GLY A 90 0.51 -6.24 -14.90
CA GLY A 90 -0.86 -6.17 -15.39
C GLY A 90 -1.24 -7.33 -16.32
N PRO A 91 -2.45 -7.26 -16.91
CA PRO A 91 -2.96 -8.26 -17.85
C PRO A 91 -2.08 -8.39 -19.11
N GLY A 92 -2.12 -9.58 -19.75
CA GLY A 92 -1.48 -9.83 -21.05
C GLY A 92 -0.23 -10.70 -20.99
N ALA A 93 0.36 -10.96 -19.81
CA ALA A 93 1.42 -11.95 -19.65
C ALA A 93 0.86 -13.30 -19.19
N PRO A 94 1.60 -14.42 -19.38
CA PRO A 94 1.22 -15.73 -18.85
C PRO A 94 1.05 -15.70 -17.31
N PRO A 95 0.12 -16.51 -16.75
CA PRO A 95 -0.20 -16.46 -15.32
C PRO A 95 1.00 -16.61 -14.38
N LEU A 96 1.94 -17.50 -14.69
CA LEU A 96 3.17 -17.68 -13.93
C LEU A 96 4.04 -16.41 -13.95
N GLY A 97 4.20 -15.79 -15.11
CA GLY A 97 4.95 -14.54 -15.25
C GLY A 97 4.31 -13.39 -14.47
N ARG A 98 2.98 -13.30 -14.50
CA ARG A 98 2.22 -12.33 -13.71
C ARG A 98 2.39 -12.57 -12.21
N LEU A 99 2.30 -13.83 -11.75
CA LEU A 99 2.47 -14.19 -10.34
C LEU A 99 3.89 -13.86 -9.84
N THR A 100 4.91 -14.14 -10.66
CA THR A 100 6.29 -13.77 -10.36
C THR A 100 6.46 -12.26 -10.24
N ALA A 101 5.96 -11.51 -11.22
CA ALA A 101 6.04 -10.04 -11.23
C ALA A 101 5.25 -9.41 -10.07
N TYR A 102 4.07 -9.95 -9.77
CA TYR A 102 3.25 -9.51 -8.64
C TYR A 102 4.01 -9.60 -7.31
N GLY A 103 4.61 -10.75 -7.02
CA GLY A 103 5.32 -10.92 -5.75
C GLY A 103 6.55 -10.02 -5.64
N ARG A 104 7.32 -9.83 -6.73
CA ARG A 104 8.43 -8.87 -6.74
C ARG A 104 7.96 -7.45 -6.46
N ALA A 105 6.96 -6.99 -7.20
CA ALA A 105 6.41 -5.66 -7.03
C ALA A 105 5.79 -5.46 -5.61
N ARG A 106 5.16 -6.51 -5.06
CA ARG A 106 4.62 -6.48 -3.70
C ARG A 106 5.71 -6.38 -2.64
N ILE A 107 6.81 -7.11 -2.79
CA ILE A 107 7.96 -7.03 -1.89
C ILE A 107 8.58 -5.62 -1.94
N ASP A 108 8.80 -5.07 -3.13
CA ASP A 108 9.32 -3.71 -3.30
C ASP A 108 8.40 -2.67 -2.65
N PHE A 109 7.09 -2.81 -2.85
CA PHE A 109 6.07 -1.97 -2.23
C PHE A 109 6.16 -2.03 -0.69
N LEU A 110 6.14 -3.22 -0.11
CA LEU A 110 6.15 -3.42 1.34
C LEU A 110 7.44 -2.87 1.97
N ILE A 111 8.60 -3.11 1.37
CA ILE A 111 9.88 -2.62 1.85
C ILE A 111 9.99 -1.10 1.67
N GLY A 112 9.55 -0.56 0.55
CA GLY A 112 9.53 0.88 0.28
C GLY A 112 8.68 1.68 1.26
N HIS A 113 7.56 1.11 1.69
CA HIS A 113 6.60 1.78 2.58
C HIS A 113 6.78 1.46 4.07
N ARG A 114 7.84 0.71 4.45
CA ARG A 114 8.07 0.26 5.84
C ARG A 114 8.09 1.38 6.87
N GLU A 115 8.67 2.54 6.55
CA GLU A 115 8.75 3.68 7.48
C GLU A 115 7.39 4.35 7.69
N ILE A 116 6.62 4.48 6.61
CA ILE A 116 5.25 4.99 6.65
C ILE A 116 4.36 4.02 7.43
N ALA A 117 4.48 2.72 7.16
CA ALA A 117 3.75 1.67 7.87
C ALA A 117 4.07 1.67 9.37
N ARG A 118 5.34 1.79 9.74
CA ARG A 118 5.78 1.90 11.15
C ARG A 118 5.19 3.17 11.81
N ALA A 119 5.21 4.30 11.11
CA ALA A 119 4.66 5.55 11.61
C ALA A 119 3.11 5.53 11.72
N ALA A 120 2.43 4.76 10.90
CA ALA A 120 0.98 4.55 10.98
C ALA A 120 0.56 3.78 12.24
N LEU A 121 1.45 2.92 12.78
CA LEU A 121 1.17 2.13 13.98
C LEU A 121 1.22 2.94 15.29
N ASP A 122 1.89 4.11 15.30
CA ASP A 122 2.01 5.05 16.43
C ASP A 122 2.28 4.38 17.81
N GLY A 123 2.97 3.22 17.81
CA GLY A 123 3.32 2.45 19.01
C GLY A 123 2.14 1.83 19.77
N ARG A 124 0.90 1.93 19.30
CA ARG A 124 -0.33 1.51 20.00
C ARG A 124 -1.11 0.37 19.37
N GLU A 125 -0.96 0.17 18.08
CA GLU A 125 -1.68 -0.91 17.39
C GLU A 125 -0.68 -1.93 16.85
N LYS A 126 -0.99 -3.21 17.08
CA LYS A 126 -0.37 -4.30 16.33
C LYS A 126 -0.66 -4.04 14.85
N VAL A 127 0.34 -4.25 14.00
CA VAL A 127 0.10 -4.26 12.53
C VAL A 127 -1.19 -5.04 12.32
N PRO A 128 -2.23 -4.43 11.72
CA PRO A 128 -3.42 -5.20 11.42
C PRO A 128 -2.98 -6.30 10.46
N ALA A 129 -2.75 -7.48 10.99
CA ALA A 129 -2.45 -8.63 10.17
C ALA A 129 -3.65 -8.77 9.23
N GLY A 130 -3.50 -8.36 7.97
CA GLY A 130 -4.46 -8.64 6.94
C GLY A 130 -5.39 -7.56 6.44
N SER A 131 -5.24 -6.27 6.76
CA SER A 131 -6.09 -5.25 6.13
C SER A 131 -5.89 -5.13 4.61
N GLN A 132 -4.73 -5.56 4.11
CA GLN A 132 -4.35 -5.55 2.69
C GLN A 132 -4.35 -6.97 2.06
N THR A 133 -4.40 -7.99 2.89
CA THR A 133 -4.31 -9.40 2.54
C THR A 133 -5.43 -9.94 1.64
N PRO A 134 -6.72 -9.47 1.75
CA PRO A 134 -7.80 -10.01 0.90
C PRO A 134 -7.54 -9.84 -0.59
N MET A 135 -7.03 -8.67 -1.02
CA MET A 135 -6.75 -8.43 -2.45
C MET A 135 -5.58 -9.27 -2.94
N SER A 136 -4.47 -9.32 -2.18
CA SER A 136 -3.31 -10.15 -2.52
C SER A 136 -3.71 -11.62 -2.67
N ARG A 137 -4.42 -12.18 -1.69
CA ARG A 137 -4.89 -13.57 -1.72
C ARG A 137 -5.82 -13.83 -2.91
N ALA A 138 -6.77 -12.91 -3.16
CA ALA A 138 -7.71 -13.05 -4.27
C ALA A 138 -7.00 -13.03 -5.63
N HIS A 139 -6.02 -12.12 -5.81
CA HIS A 139 -5.24 -12.01 -7.05
C HIS A 139 -4.35 -13.24 -7.27
N ILE A 140 -3.63 -13.68 -6.23
CA ILE A 140 -2.82 -14.90 -6.30
C ILE A 140 -3.70 -16.11 -6.65
N ARG A 141 -4.83 -16.27 -5.95
CA ARG A 141 -5.77 -17.35 -6.22
C ARG A 141 -6.29 -17.34 -7.66
N PHE A 142 -6.65 -16.15 -8.17
CA PHE A 142 -7.06 -15.98 -9.55
C PHE A 142 -5.97 -16.48 -10.53
N LEU A 143 -4.72 -16.05 -10.34
CA LEU A 143 -3.60 -16.46 -11.20
C LEU A 143 -3.30 -17.95 -11.11
N LEU A 144 -3.39 -18.54 -9.91
CA LEU A 144 -3.25 -19.99 -9.72
C LEU A 144 -4.37 -20.76 -10.44
N GLY A 145 -5.59 -20.23 -10.48
CA GLY A 145 -6.71 -20.81 -11.18
C GLY A 145 -6.54 -20.85 -12.71
N GLU A 146 -5.77 -19.90 -13.27
CA GLU A 146 -5.41 -19.89 -14.69
C GLU A 146 -4.30 -20.92 -15.05
N MET A 147 -3.69 -21.53 -14.02
CA MET A 147 -2.65 -22.56 -14.18
C MET A 147 -3.25 -23.96 -13.98
N ARG A 148 -2.72 -24.97 -14.68
CA ARG A 148 -3.14 -26.37 -14.50
C ARG A 148 -2.29 -27.02 -13.41
N LEU A 149 -2.65 -26.80 -12.14
CA LEU A 149 -1.90 -27.29 -10.97
C LEU A 149 -2.39 -28.63 -10.41
N GLY A 150 -3.11 -29.44 -11.22
CA GLY A 150 -3.59 -30.74 -10.79
C GLY A 150 -4.62 -30.65 -9.63
N ALA A 151 -4.46 -31.49 -8.61
CA ALA A 151 -5.37 -31.61 -7.46
C ALA A 151 -5.01 -30.63 -6.30
N ALA A 152 -4.26 -29.55 -6.55
CA ALA A 152 -3.87 -28.60 -5.52
C ALA A 152 -5.09 -27.82 -4.98
N ASP A 153 -5.14 -27.65 -3.66
CA ASP A 153 -6.08 -26.74 -3.01
C ASP A 153 -5.62 -25.29 -3.23
N LEU A 154 -6.22 -24.61 -4.19
CA LEU A 154 -5.82 -23.25 -4.61
C LEU A 154 -6.08 -22.19 -3.52
N ASP A 155 -7.05 -22.40 -2.63
CA ASP A 155 -7.32 -21.46 -1.54
C ASP A 155 -6.25 -21.55 -0.45
N VAL A 156 -5.84 -22.77 -0.11
CA VAL A 156 -4.73 -23.00 0.82
C VAL A 156 -3.42 -22.47 0.23
N LEU A 157 -3.15 -22.81 -1.03
CA LEU A 157 -1.92 -22.36 -1.71
C LEU A 157 -1.84 -20.84 -1.83
N ALA A 158 -2.93 -20.17 -2.20
CA ALA A 158 -3.00 -18.71 -2.25
C ALA A 158 -2.76 -18.08 -0.87
N THR A 159 -3.29 -18.68 0.19
CA THR A 159 -3.06 -18.23 1.57
C THR A 159 -1.60 -18.37 1.96
N GLN A 160 -0.97 -19.52 1.66
CA GLN A 160 0.45 -19.77 1.96
C GLN A 160 1.38 -18.82 1.18
N LEU A 161 1.11 -18.59 -0.10
CA LEU A 161 1.89 -17.66 -0.92
C LEU A 161 1.72 -16.21 -0.44
N THR A 162 0.51 -15.82 -0.02
CA THR A 162 0.28 -14.50 0.57
C THR A 162 1.09 -14.35 1.87
N ALA A 163 1.07 -15.34 2.74
CA ALA A 163 1.84 -15.34 3.98
C ALA A 163 3.37 -15.28 3.72
N ALA A 164 3.83 -15.90 2.63
CA ALA A 164 5.24 -15.81 2.22
C ALA A 164 5.66 -14.39 1.80
N LEU A 165 4.73 -13.57 1.29
CA LEU A 165 4.97 -12.15 0.99
C LEU A 165 4.91 -11.27 2.24
N ASP A 166 3.96 -11.51 3.13
CA ASP A 166 3.72 -10.68 4.31
C ASP A 166 4.69 -11.01 5.47
N GLY A 167 5.09 -12.28 5.60
CA GLY A 167 5.95 -12.76 6.70
C GLY A 167 7.28 -12.02 6.83
N PRO A 168 8.05 -11.82 5.75
CA PRO A 168 9.29 -11.06 5.80
C PRO A 168 9.08 -9.61 6.29
N LEU A 169 7.99 -8.93 5.87
CA LEU A 169 7.69 -7.59 6.34
C LEU A 169 7.47 -7.57 7.86
N LEU A 170 6.66 -8.48 8.39
CA LEU A 170 6.39 -8.57 9.83
C LEU A 170 7.68 -8.83 10.63
N PHE A 171 8.56 -9.66 10.10
CA PHE A 171 9.86 -9.97 10.71
C PHE A 171 10.80 -8.75 10.71
N TYR A 172 10.85 -8.02 9.58
CA TYR A 172 11.75 -6.87 9.40
C TYR A 172 11.21 -5.56 9.97
N LEU A 173 9.88 -5.38 10.15
CA LEU A 173 9.34 -4.20 10.82
C LEU A 173 9.82 -4.06 12.26
N SER A 174 10.17 -5.17 12.90
CA SER A 174 10.68 -5.19 14.28
C SER A 174 12.20 -5.02 14.39
N SER A 175 12.94 -4.91 13.27
CA SER A 175 14.40 -4.80 13.28
C SER A 175 14.90 -3.57 12.50
N ASP A 176 15.93 -2.88 13.04
CA ASP A 176 16.58 -1.74 12.36
C ASP A 176 17.55 -2.16 11.23
N ILE A 177 17.65 -3.47 10.97
CA ILE A 177 18.56 -4.04 9.96
C ILE A 177 18.25 -3.52 8.55
N LEU A 178 16.98 -3.25 8.24
CA LEU A 178 16.55 -2.78 6.91
C LEU A 178 16.94 -1.34 6.56
N ALA A 179 17.27 -0.51 7.54
CA ALA A 179 17.57 0.90 7.27
C ALA A 179 18.79 1.08 6.35
N LYS A 180 19.75 0.14 6.38
CA LYS A 180 21.02 0.20 5.63
C LYS A 180 21.06 -0.70 4.38
N THR A 181 20.13 -1.64 4.23
CA THR A 181 20.22 -2.73 3.22
C THR A 181 18.89 -3.03 2.51
N ALA A 182 17.95 -2.08 2.48
CA ALA A 182 16.60 -2.30 1.95
C ALA A 182 16.58 -2.86 0.52
N SER A 183 17.42 -2.31 -0.39
CA SER A 183 17.50 -2.76 -1.77
C SER A 183 18.05 -4.19 -1.90
N GLN A 184 19.06 -4.56 -1.10
CA GLN A 184 19.62 -5.91 -1.10
C GLN A 184 18.62 -6.94 -0.54
N VAL A 185 17.87 -6.54 0.48
CA VAL A 185 16.82 -7.40 1.06
C VAL A 185 15.69 -7.60 0.06
N SER A 186 15.22 -6.52 -0.60
CA SER A 186 14.20 -6.61 -1.64
C SER A 186 14.61 -7.56 -2.76
N GLU A 187 15.82 -7.41 -3.27
CA GLU A 187 16.35 -8.27 -4.33
C GLU A 187 16.46 -9.75 -3.90
N ARG A 188 16.92 -10.02 -2.69
CA ARG A 188 16.99 -11.39 -2.16
C ARG A 188 15.62 -12.02 -1.98
N LEU A 189 14.67 -11.28 -1.42
CA LEU A 189 13.30 -11.75 -1.25
C LEU A 189 12.61 -11.95 -2.59
N GLY A 190 12.85 -11.04 -3.55
CA GLY A 190 12.32 -11.16 -4.91
C GLY A 190 12.80 -12.43 -5.62
N ARG A 191 14.09 -12.75 -5.54
CA ARG A 191 14.64 -14.02 -6.06
C ARG A 191 14.07 -15.24 -5.34
N GLY A 192 13.98 -15.19 -4.01
CA GLY A 192 13.37 -16.27 -3.23
C GLY A 192 11.91 -16.50 -3.60
N TRP A 193 11.16 -15.42 -3.87
CA TRP A 193 9.80 -15.52 -4.39
C TRP A 193 9.72 -16.20 -5.75
N GLU A 194 10.58 -15.82 -6.71
CA GLU A 194 10.64 -16.44 -8.01
C GLU A 194 10.91 -17.94 -7.90
N ASP A 195 11.91 -18.32 -7.12
CA ASP A 195 12.25 -19.73 -6.87
C ASP A 195 11.10 -20.50 -6.24
N LEU A 196 10.41 -19.91 -5.26
CA LEU A 196 9.26 -20.51 -4.60
C LEU A 196 8.12 -20.76 -5.62
N VAL A 197 7.72 -19.72 -6.35
CA VAL A 197 6.62 -19.78 -7.32
C VAL A 197 6.93 -20.78 -8.43
N GLN A 198 8.16 -20.79 -8.96
CA GLN A 198 8.57 -21.75 -9.97
C GLN A 198 8.51 -23.20 -9.50
N ARG A 199 8.87 -23.47 -8.23
CA ARG A 199 8.81 -24.84 -7.65
C ARG A 199 7.40 -25.30 -7.41
N VAL A 200 6.54 -24.41 -6.90
CA VAL A 200 5.16 -24.73 -6.51
C VAL A 200 4.24 -24.83 -7.73
N CYS A 201 4.48 -24.02 -8.76
CA CYS A 201 3.65 -23.94 -9.97
C CYS A 201 4.18 -24.78 -11.15
N ARG A 202 5.20 -25.62 -10.92
CA ARG A 202 5.60 -26.61 -11.92
C ARG A 202 4.53 -27.70 -12.02
N PRO A 203 4.12 -28.06 -13.24
CA PRO A 203 3.19 -29.17 -13.47
C PRO A 203 3.80 -30.51 -13.04
#